data_15e40e787e0582391685ee21ffeb8728
#
_entry.id   15e40e787e0582391685ee21ffeb8728
#
_cell.length_a   1.000
_cell.length_b   1.000
_cell.length_c   1.000
_cell.angle_alpha   90.00
_cell.angle_beta   90.00
_cell.angle_gamma   90.00
#
_symmetry.space_group_name_H-M   'P 1'
#
loop_
_entity.id
_entity.type
_entity.pdbx_description
1 polymer ?
#
loop_
_entity_poly.entity_id
_entity_poly.type
_entity_poly.pdbx_seq_one_letter_code
_entity_poly.pdbx_strand_id
1 'polypeptide(L)'
;MSLESLMWVEKYRPYKIDDLVNQEEVKERLKPLLEKKNELPHLLFAGPPGSGKTTTALALARGLLGDLVGDYSLQLNASDERGIDTVRERIKTFASYSDRREGVPFRLVILDEADELTRDAQTALRRIMEETSRYTRFILICNYSSNVIEPIQSRCAIFRFKKVGQEEVTARLKKIAKAEEVKISEKVLQAISAAVDGDLRQGINLLQAAAAGGTEVTLETVNAATGTSVKERAAEIIRVALGGDFPGARLKLIELTRVYGIPESDFLRFANEEIAKGEGERTADAIRILAEYDYRLAMGANPEVQLTALLSELAALRSEKS
;
A
#
# COMPACT_ATOMS: atom_id res chain seq x y z
N MET A 1 1.25 -5.32 -27.89
CA MET A 1 0.85 -4.59 -26.67
C MET A 1 1.61 -5.23 -25.53
N SER A 2 2.41 -4.49 -24.77
CA SER A 2 3.05 -5.02 -23.56
C SER A 2 1.97 -5.29 -22.50
N LEU A 3 2.16 -6.28 -21.62
CA LEU A 3 1.26 -6.58 -20.51
C LEU A 3 1.03 -5.34 -19.60
N GLU A 4 2.01 -4.42 -19.54
CA GLU A 4 1.93 -3.15 -18.81
C GLU A 4 0.84 -2.21 -19.34
N SER A 5 0.50 -2.28 -20.64
CA SER A 5 -0.56 -1.45 -21.23
C SER A 5 -1.97 -1.89 -20.82
N LEU A 6 -2.13 -3.09 -20.29
CA LEU A 6 -3.41 -3.65 -19.84
C LEU A 6 -3.78 -3.21 -18.41
N MET A 7 -2.82 -2.91 -17.56
CA MET A 7 -3.06 -2.46 -16.18
C MET A 7 -3.15 -0.94 -16.10
N TRP A 8 -4.30 -0.42 -15.70
CA TRP A 8 -4.53 1.03 -15.64
C TRP A 8 -3.58 1.74 -14.66
N VAL A 9 -3.16 1.09 -13.60
CA VAL A 9 -2.16 1.62 -12.66
C VAL A 9 -0.86 1.96 -13.37
N GLU A 10 -0.41 1.12 -14.31
CA GLU A 10 0.81 1.36 -15.08
C GLU A 10 0.55 2.30 -16.27
N LYS A 11 -0.53 2.09 -17.01
CA LYS A 11 -0.93 2.93 -18.15
C LYS A 11 -1.07 4.42 -17.79
N TYR A 12 -1.63 4.70 -16.61
CA TYR A 12 -1.86 6.06 -16.12
C TYR A 12 -0.83 6.52 -15.08
N ARG A 13 0.30 5.81 -14.94
CA ARG A 13 1.38 6.24 -14.05
C ARG A 13 1.96 7.57 -14.53
N PRO A 14 2.01 8.62 -13.68
CA PRO A 14 2.63 9.88 -14.00
C PRO A 14 4.06 9.73 -14.54
N TYR A 15 4.33 10.35 -15.67
CA TYR A 15 5.65 10.28 -16.31
C TYR A 15 6.59 11.39 -15.82
N LYS A 16 6.03 12.57 -15.52
CA LYS A 16 6.76 13.75 -15.03
C LYS A 16 6.34 14.08 -13.59
N ILE A 17 7.20 14.82 -12.88
CA ILE A 17 6.91 15.27 -11.51
C ILE A 17 5.69 16.19 -11.47
N ASP A 18 5.48 17.02 -12.49
CA ASP A 18 4.32 17.91 -12.54
C ASP A 18 2.99 17.17 -12.67
N ASP A 19 2.98 15.96 -13.20
CA ASP A 19 1.78 15.12 -13.38
C ASP A 19 1.36 14.37 -12.10
N LEU A 20 2.15 14.46 -11.03
CA LEU A 20 1.83 13.82 -9.75
C LEU A 20 0.54 14.40 -9.17
N VAL A 21 -0.27 13.52 -8.61
CA VAL A 21 -1.51 13.91 -7.94
C VAL A 21 -1.20 14.30 -6.52
N ASN A 22 -1.63 15.51 -6.11
CA ASN A 22 -1.31 16.05 -4.80
C ASN A 22 0.23 16.18 -4.60
N GLN A 23 0.72 16.31 -3.37
CA GLN A 23 2.16 16.35 -3.04
C GLN A 23 2.87 17.64 -3.49
N GLU A 24 2.18 18.78 -3.44
CA GLU A 24 2.75 20.07 -3.93
C GLU A 24 4.07 20.42 -3.22
N GLU A 25 4.15 20.23 -1.90
CA GLU A 25 5.37 20.45 -1.12
C GLU A 25 6.53 19.57 -1.61
N VAL A 26 6.26 18.31 -1.96
CA VAL A 26 7.26 17.39 -2.52
C VAL A 26 7.71 17.87 -3.89
N LYS A 27 6.77 18.25 -4.76
CA LYS A 27 7.06 18.76 -6.11
C LYS A 27 7.96 20.01 -6.06
N GLU A 28 7.60 21.00 -5.24
CA GLU A 28 8.36 22.24 -5.10
C GLU A 28 9.80 21.99 -4.64
N ARG A 29 10.00 21.05 -3.71
CA ARG A 29 11.34 20.69 -3.22
C ARG A 29 12.13 19.83 -4.19
N LEU A 30 11.49 19.05 -5.08
CA LEU A 30 12.18 18.22 -6.08
C LEU A 30 12.57 18.98 -7.35
N LYS A 31 11.82 20.01 -7.76
CA LYS A 31 12.11 20.80 -8.97
C LYS A 31 13.52 21.39 -9.00
N PRO A 32 14.02 22.07 -7.95
CA PRO A 32 15.39 22.58 -7.93
C PRO A 32 16.46 21.48 -8.05
N LEU A 33 16.17 20.26 -7.56
CA LEU A 33 17.09 19.14 -7.67
C LEU A 33 17.22 18.61 -9.11
N LEU A 34 16.19 18.77 -9.94
CA LEU A 34 16.24 18.47 -11.37
C LEU A 34 17.11 19.46 -12.14
N GLU A 35 17.13 20.73 -11.71
CA GLU A 35 17.94 21.77 -12.33
C GLU A 35 19.42 21.62 -11.96
N LYS A 36 19.68 21.30 -10.69
CA LYS A 36 21.03 21.14 -10.13
C LYS A 36 21.42 19.66 -9.96
N LYS A 37 21.40 18.92 -11.07
CA LYS A 37 21.60 17.46 -11.05
C LYS A 37 22.83 17.01 -10.26
N ASN A 38 23.95 17.72 -10.35
CA ASN A 38 25.20 17.37 -9.66
C ASN A 38 25.13 17.49 -8.12
N GLU A 39 24.22 18.27 -7.60
CA GLU A 39 24.02 18.52 -6.16
C GLU A 39 22.98 17.60 -5.53
N LEU A 40 22.44 16.60 -6.27
CA LEU A 40 21.43 15.70 -5.76
C LEU A 40 21.97 14.93 -4.55
N PRO A 41 21.34 15.02 -3.36
CA PRO A 41 21.67 14.16 -2.21
C PRO A 41 21.08 12.77 -2.38
N HIS A 42 21.36 11.85 -1.46
CA HIS A 42 20.52 10.68 -1.30
C HIS A 42 19.13 11.09 -0.83
N LEU A 43 18.08 10.39 -1.27
CA LEU A 43 16.70 10.73 -0.96
C LEU A 43 16.05 9.59 -0.18
N LEU A 44 15.20 9.95 0.77
CA LEU A 44 14.31 9.02 1.47
C LEU A 44 12.86 9.47 1.29
N PHE A 45 12.05 8.69 0.60
CA PHE A 45 10.62 8.92 0.37
C PHE A 45 9.83 8.09 1.38
N ALA A 46 9.17 8.74 2.31
CA ALA A 46 8.40 8.08 3.36
C ALA A 46 6.94 8.52 3.34
N GLY A 47 6.01 7.60 3.55
CA GLY A 47 4.58 7.89 3.64
C GLY A 47 3.70 6.69 3.32
N PRO A 48 2.37 6.83 3.41
CA PRO A 48 1.43 5.72 3.26
C PRO A 48 1.46 5.07 1.87
N PRO A 49 0.97 3.83 1.73
CA PRO A 49 0.83 3.18 0.43
C PRO A 49 -0.04 4.01 -0.51
N GLY A 50 0.17 3.84 -1.83
CA GLY A 50 -0.61 4.56 -2.86
C GLY A 50 -0.41 6.07 -2.93
N SER A 51 0.45 6.67 -2.09
CA SER A 51 0.72 8.13 -2.08
C SER A 51 1.60 8.64 -3.23
N GLY A 52 2.13 7.75 -4.08
CA GLY A 52 2.91 8.11 -5.27
C GLY A 52 4.43 8.10 -5.08
N LYS A 53 4.99 7.56 -4.01
CA LYS A 53 6.44 7.49 -3.72
C LYS A 53 7.25 6.89 -4.87
N THR A 54 6.93 5.65 -5.26
CA THR A 54 7.62 4.93 -6.35
C THR A 54 7.45 5.64 -7.69
N THR A 55 6.24 6.15 -7.96
CA THR A 55 5.96 6.95 -9.16
C THR A 55 6.83 8.20 -9.20
N THR A 56 6.98 8.90 -8.08
CA THR A 56 7.83 10.09 -7.96
C THR A 56 9.31 9.74 -8.18
N ALA A 57 9.79 8.63 -7.61
CA ALA A 57 11.16 8.17 -7.81
C ALA A 57 11.46 7.88 -9.30
N LEU A 58 10.54 7.21 -9.98
CA LEU A 58 10.67 6.92 -11.41
C LEU A 58 10.58 8.17 -12.28
N ALA A 59 9.67 9.10 -11.99
CA ALA A 59 9.58 10.38 -12.70
C ALA A 59 10.84 11.22 -12.49
N LEU A 60 11.37 11.24 -11.27
CA LEU A 60 12.64 11.93 -10.96
C LEU A 60 13.82 11.30 -11.71
N ALA A 61 13.93 9.97 -11.73
CA ALA A 61 14.96 9.25 -12.47
C ALA A 61 14.95 9.61 -13.96
N ARG A 62 13.76 9.63 -14.58
CA ARG A 62 13.60 10.05 -15.99
C ARG A 62 14.00 11.50 -16.20
N GLY A 63 13.63 12.41 -15.31
CA GLY A 63 14.01 13.81 -15.38
C GLY A 63 15.54 14.05 -15.24
N LEU A 64 16.21 13.24 -14.41
CA LEU A 64 17.64 13.33 -14.16
C LEU A 64 18.48 12.72 -15.30
N LEU A 65 18.09 11.53 -15.77
CA LEU A 65 18.89 10.68 -16.67
C LEU A 65 18.37 10.67 -18.12
N GLY A 66 17.12 11.13 -18.37
CA GLY A 66 16.53 11.12 -19.70
C GLY A 66 16.46 9.71 -20.30
N ASP A 67 16.91 9.57 -21.55
CA ASP A 67 16.91 8.28 -22.28
C ASP A 67 17.90 7.25 -21.70
N LEU A 68 18.83 7.70 -20.85
CA LEU A 68 19.83 6.84 -20.22
C LEU A 68 19.34 6.19 -18.92
N VAL A 69 18.07 6.38 -18.56
CA VAL A 69 17.50 5.82 -17.32
C VAL A 69 17.67 4.29 -17.25
N GLY A 70 17.53 3.57 -18.37
CA GLY A 70 17.69 2.12 -18.42
C GLY A 70 19.12 1.64 -18.10
N ASP A 71 20.13 2.38 -18.53
CA ASP A 71 21.55 2.01 -18.34
C ASP A 71 22.11 2.50 -16.99
N TYR A 72 21.59 3.61 -16.49
CA TYR A 72 22.15 4.33 -15.33
C TYR A 72 21.23 4.33 -14.10
N SER A 73 20.10 3.63 -14.15
CA SER A 73 19.29 3.39 -12.95
C SER A 73 19.09 1.90 -12.68
N LEU A 74 19.14 1.54 -11.39
CA LEU A 74 18.82 0.21 -10.89
C LEU A 74 17.61 0.33 -9.96
N GLN A 75 16.54 -0.36 -10.30
CA GLN A 75 15.36 -0.46 -9.44
C GLN A 75 15.30 -1.85 -8.80
N LEU A 76 15.17 -1.89 -7.49
CA LEU A 76 15.05 -3.11 -6.69
C LEU A 76 13.89 -2.95 -5.70
N ASN A 77 13.24 -4.08 -5.39
CA ASN A 77 12.33 -4.16 -4.25
C ASN A 77 13.00 -4.99 -3.14
N ALA A 78 13.07 -4.44 -1.93
CA ALA A 78 13.73 -5.09 -0.81
C ALA A 78 12.98 -6.34 -0.32
N SER A 79 11.68 -6.45 -0.58
CA SER A 79 10.85 -7.61 -0.20
C SER A 79 10.97 -8.80 -1.16
N ASP A 80 11.28 -8.57 -2.44
CA ASP A 80 11.33 -9.63 -3.45
C ASP A 80 12.60 -10.49 -3.37
N GLU A 81 13.66 -9.93 -2.86
CA GLU A 81 14.97 -10.57 -2.83
C GLU A 81 15.16 -11.34 -1.51
N ARG A 82 14.85 -12.62 -1.50
CA ARG A 82 14.97 -13.55 -0.33
C ARG A 82 16.38 -13.73 0.24
N GLY A 83 17.38 -12.98 -0.25
CA GLY A 83 18.76 -13.02 0.23
C GLY A 83 19.37 -11.63 0.31
N ILE A 84 19.65 -11.20 1.55
CA ILE A 84 20.42 -9.98 1.87
C ILE A 84 21.67 -9.85 1.00
N ASP A 85 22.33 -10.96 0.72
CA ASP A 85 23.57 -11.01 -0.06
C ASP A 85 23.32 -10.65 -1.54
N THR A 86 22.20 -11.08 -2.13
CA THR A 86 21.88 -10.82 -3.54
C THR A 86 21.62 -9.33 -3.79
N VAL A 87 20.79 -8.70 -2.94
CA VAL A 87 20.55 -7.24 -3.01
C VAL A 87 21.85 -6.47 -2.83
N ARG A 88 22.64 -6.86 -1.83
CA ARG A 88 23.92 -6.24 -1.52
C ARG A 88 24.91 -6.35 -2.68
N GLU A 89 25.06 -7.52 -3.28
CA GLU A 89 25.96 -7.72 -4.42
C GLU A 89 25.52 -6.97 -5.66
N ARG A 90 24.22 -7.00 -5.99
CA ARG A 90 23.67 -6.27 -7.14
C ARG A 90 23.85 -4.76 -6.98
N ILE A 91 23.51 -4.21 -5.80
CA ILE A 91 23.71 -2.78 -5.51
C ILE A 91 25.20 -2.44 -5.55
N LYS A 92 26.05 -3.24 -4.91
CA LYS A 92 27.49 -3.00 -4.86
C LYS A 92 28.09 -3.03 -6.27
N THR A 93 27.79 -4.02 -7.06
CA THR A 93 28.27 -4.15 -8.43
C THR A 93 27.83 -2.95 -9.27
N PHE A 94 26.54 -2.62 -9.26
CA PHE A 94 25.99 -1.50 -10.02
C PHE A 94 26.55 -0.15 -9.54
N ALA A 95 26.62 0.08 -8.25
CA ALA A 95 27.05 1.34 -7.65
C ALA A 95 28.56 1.59 -7.78
N SER A 96 29.38 0.52 -7.85
CA SER A 96 30.82 0.62 -7.97
C SER A 96 31.31 0.85 -9.41
N TYR A 97 30.43 0.74 -10.39
CA TYR A 97 30.80 0.98 -11.80
C TYR A 97 31.10 2.45 -11.99
N SER A 98 32.36 2.77 -12.31
CA SER A 98 32.85 4.14 -12.51
C SER A 98 32.73 4.64 -13.94
N ASP A 99 32.28 3.79 -14.87
CA ASP A 99 32.13 4.20 -16.28
C ASP A 99 31.02 5.26 -16.41
N ARG A 100 31.41 6.42 -16.90
CA ARG A 100 30.53 7.58 -17.09
C ARG A 100 30.51 7.96 -18.55
N ARG A 101 29.32 7.96 -19.14
CA ARG A 101 29.15 8.70 -20.40
C ARG A 101 29.15 10.20 -20.11
N GLU A 102 29.64 10.97 -21.03
CA GLU A 102 29.61 12.42 -20.94
C GLU A 102 28.18 12.92 -20.75
N GLY A 103 27.95 13.79 -19.76
CA GLY A 103 26.64 14.31 -19.42
C GLY A 103 25.83 13.51 -18.35
N VAL A 104 26.33 12.35 -17.90
CA VAL A 104 25.67 11.59 -16.80
C VAL A 104 26.37 11.90 -15.47
N PRO A 105 25.69 12.58 -14.53
CA PRO A 105 26.34 13.01 -13.29
C PRO A 105 26.60 11.86 -12.31
N PHE A 106 25.75 10.84 -12.28
CA PHE A 106 25.81 9.70 -11.34
C PHE A 106 24.95 8.53 -11.81
N ARG A 107 25.13 7.37 -11.19
CA ARG A 107 24.21 6.23 -11.23
C ARG A 107 23.13 6.41 -10.19
N LEU A 108 21.93 5.90 -10.45
CA LEU A 108 20.79 6.01 -9.55
C LEU A 108 20.32 4.63 -9.10
N VAL A 109 20.28 4.40 -7.80
CA VAL A 109 19.69 3.20 -7.21
C VAL A 109 18.37 3.59 -6.56
N ILE A 110 17.28 2.97 -7.01
CA ILE A 110 15.94 3.10 -6.40
C ILE A 110 15.68 1.80 -5.65
N LEU A 111 15.53 1.88 -4.35
CA LEU A 111 15.22 0.75 -3.48
C LEU A 111 13.86 0.96 -2.85
N ASP A 112 12.88 0.20 -3.33
CA ASP A 112 11.52 0.21 -2.78
C ASP A 112 11.41 -0.72 -1.56
N GLU A 113 10.47 -0.43 -0.66
CA GLU A 113 10.25 -1.15 0.59
C GLU A 113 11.51 -1.27 1.47
N ALA A 114 12.33 -0.21 1.51
CA ALA A 114 13.60 -0.20 2.24
C ALA A 114 13.43 -0.42 3.76
N ASP A 115 12.24 -0.21 4.30
CA ASP A 115 11.85 -0.49 5.69
C ASP A 115 11.67 -1.99 5.97
N GLU A 116 11.57 -2.85 4.95
CA GLU A 116 11.51 -4.31 5.08
C GLU A 116 12.91 -4.96 5.19
N LEU A 117 13.99 -4.20 4.92
CA LEU A 117 15.36 -4.69 5.12
C LEU A 117 15.63 -4.98 6.58
N THR A 118 16.32 -6.10 6.85
CA THR A 118 16.85 -6.37 8.19
C THR A 118 17.86 -5.29 8.62
N ARG A 119 18.11 -5.13 9.92
CA ARG A 119 19.07 -4.16 10.44
C ARG A 119 20.49 -4.37 9.90
N ASP A 120 20.89 -5.61 9.68
CA ASP A 120 22.20 -5.96 9.12
C ASP A 120 22.28 -5.55 7.64
N ALA A 121 21.23 -5.75 6.87
CA ALA A 121 21.13 -5.31 5.49
C ALA A 121 21.18 -3.77 5.38
N GLN A 122 20.46 -3.07 6.25
CA GLN A 122 20.51 -1.62 6.31
C GLN A 122 21.90 -1.10 6.71
N THR A 123 22.59 -1.79 7.62
CA THR A 123 23.97 -1.44 8.00
C THR A 123 24.95 -1.64 6.82
N ALA A 124 24.76 -2.72 6.05
CA ALA A 124 25.56 -2.94 4.84
C ALA A 124 25.24 -1.89 3.76
N LEU A 125 23.96 -1.57 3.55
CA LEU A 125 23.53 -0.53 2.60
C LEU A 125 24.14 0.83 2.96
N ARG A 126 24.15 1.21 4.23
CA ARG A 126 24.80 2.43 4.71
C ARG A 126 26.27 2.51 4.25
N ARG A 127 27.03 1.42 4.42
CA ARG A 127 28.44 1.38 4.00
C ARG A 127 28.59 1.55 2.49
N ILE A 128 27.75 0.88 1.70
CA ILE A 128 27.74 1.03 0.23
C ILE A 128 27.43 2.49 -0.16
N MET A 129 26.45 3.11 0.49
CA MET A 129 26.11 4.53 0.25
C MET A 129 27.30 5.46 0.53
N GLU A 130 28.06 5.21 1.61
CA GLU A 130 29.26 5.98 1.94
C GLU A 130 30.37 5.79 0.92
N GLU A 131 30.69 4.54 0.58
CA GLU A 131 31.76 4.18 -0.35
C GLU A 131 31.52 4.67 -1.77
N THR A 132 30.24 4.69 -2.21
CA THR A 132 29.86 5.01 -3.59
C THR A 132 29.28 6.42 -3.78
N SER A 133 29.18 7.20 -2.70
CA SER A 133 28.57 8.54 -2.68
C SER A 133 29.08 9.50 -3.77
N ARG A 134 30.32 9.30 -4.24
CA ARG A 134 30.92 10.09 -5.32
C ARG A 134 30.31 9.83 -6.69
N TYR A 135 29.76 8.62 -6.92
CA TYR A 135 29.35 8.16 -8.25
C TYR A 135 27.88 7.70 -8.29
N THR A 136 27.26 7.50 -7.15
CA THR A 136 25.92 6.92 -7.05
C THR A 136 25.04 7.73 -6.12
N ARG A 137 23.78 7.85 -6.49
CA ARG A 137 22.72 8.40 -5.62
C ARG A 137 21.68 7.32 -5.34
N PHE A 138 21.12 7.38 -4.15
CA PHE A 138 20.10 6.44 -3.68
C PHE A 138 18.79 7.17 -3.49
N ILE A 139 17.70 6.59 -3.97
CA ILE A 139 16.34 6.93 -3.59
C ILE A 139 15.78 5.74 -2.85
N LEU A 140 15.66 5.87 -1.53
CA LEU A 140 15.07 4.87 -0.67
C LEU A 140 13.60 5.19 -0.49
N ILE A 141 12.74 4.17 -0.59
CA ILE A 141 11.28 4.32 -0.46
C ILE A 141 10.83 3.44 0.69
N CYS A 142 10.04 3.99 1.60
CA CYS A 142 9.52 3.27 2.75
C CYS A 142 8.10 3.72 3.09
N ASN A 143 7.36 2.89 3.80
CA ASN A 143 6.09 3.28 4.38
C ASN A 143 6.32 3.96 5.74
N TYR A 144 7.22 3.42 6.55
CA TYR A 144 7.52 3.92 7.88
C TYR A 144 9.00 4.29 8.00
N SER A 145 9.30 5.59 8.07
CA SER A 145 10.69 6.05 8.24
C SER A 145 11.31 5.61 9.56
N SER A 146 10.51 5.30 10.58
CA SER A 146 10.99 4.75 11.86
C SER A 146 11.65 3.38 11.74
N ASN A 147 11.33 2.61 10.71
CA ASN A 147 11.90 1.29 10.46
C ASN A 147 13.23 1.37 9.69
N VAL A 148 13.61 2.57 9.22
CA VAL A 148 14.92 2.82 8.60
C VAL A 148 15.87 3.33 9.67
N ILE A 149 17.07 2.73 9.76
CA ILE A 149 18.05 3.11 10.81
C ILE A 149 18.49 4.59 10.67
N GLU A 150 18.69 5.25 11.80
CA GLU A 150 19.08 6.66 11.86
C GLU A 150 20.33 7.00 11.02
N PRO A 151 21.39 6.16 10.97
CA PRO A 151 22.56 6.42 10.13
C PRO A 151 22.26 6.52 8.62
N ILE A 152 21.21 5.86 8.12
CA ILE A 152 20.75 6.03 6.75
C ILE A 152 19.94 7.31 6.63
N GLN A 153 19.01 7.55 7.54
CA GLN A 153 18.17 8.74 7.52
C GLN A 153 18.98 10.04 7.53
N SER A 154 20.04 10.10 8.35
CA SER A 154 20.92 11.29 8.47
C SER A 154 21.70 11.61 7.17
N ARG A 155 21.80 10.66 6.24
CA ARG A 155 22.47 10.83 4.94
C ARG A 155 21.52 11.15 3.80
N CYS A 156 20.23 11.16 4.07
CA CYS A 156 19.20 11.38 3.07
C CYS A 156 18.44 12.68 3.29
N ALA A 157 18.08 13.35 2.22
CA ALA A 157 17.02 14.36 2.28
C ALA A 157 15.67 13.65 2.35
N ILE A 158 14.95 13.86 3.44
CA ILE A 158 13.68 13.17 3.69
C ILE A 158 12.53 13.95 3.07
N PHE A 159 11.71 13.23 2.29
CA PHE A 159 10.46 13.70 1.70
C PHE A 159 9.29 12.91 2.27
N ARG A 160 8.37 13.60 2.91
CA ARG A 160 7.19 12.99 3.52
C ARG A 160 5.99 13.13 2.61
N PHE A 161 5.49 11.99 2.14
CA PHE A 161 4.31 11.91 1.32
C PHE A 161 3.06 11.84 2.21
N LYS A 162 2.04 12.61 1.85
CA LYS A 162 0.75 12.63 2.54
C LYS A 162 -0.22 11.70 1.81
N LYS A 163 -1.26 11.24 2.51
CA LYS A 163 -2.40 10.59 1.85
C LYS A 163 -2.96 11.51 0.77
N VAL A 164 -3.39 10.91 -0.33
CA VAL A 164 -4.10 11.66 -1.37
C VAL A 164 -5.51 11.97 -0.87
N GLY A 165 -5.96 13.21 -0.99
CA GLY A 165 -7.30 13.61 -0.57
C GLY A 165 -8.39 12.94 -1.40
N GLN A 166 -9.59 12.84 -0.85
CA GLN A 166 -10.73 12.21 -1.54
C GLN A 166 -11.11 12.93 -2.84
N GLU A 167 -11.01 14.26 -2.84
CA GLU A 167 -11.32 15.08 -4.02
C GLU A 167 -10.32 14.81 -5.14
N GLU A 168 -9.03 14.73 -4.82
CA GLU A 168 -7.97 14.45 -5.79
C GLU A 168 -8.04 13.02 -6.31
N VAL A 169 -8.35 12.03 -5.45
CA VAL A 169 -8.61 10.66 -5.88
C VAL A 169 -9.77 10.64 -6.85
N THR A 170 -10.91 11.25 -6.48
CA THR A 170 -12.11 11.33 -7.32
C THR A 170 -11.80 11.98 -8.67
N ALA A 171 -11.10 13.11 -8.67
CA ALA A 171 -10.72 13.82 -9.89
C ALA A 171 -9.79 12.97 -10.78
N ARG A 172 -8.85 12.22 -10.20
CA ARG A 172 -7.96 11.32 -10.95
C ARG A 172 -8.72 10.15 -11.56
N LEU A 173 -9.57 9.49 -10.78
CA LEU A 173 -10.41 8.39 -11.26
C LEU A 173 -11.35 8.84 -12.38
N LYS A 174 -11.94 10.02 -12.27
CA LYS A 174 -12.79 10.63 -13.32
C LYS A 174 -12.05 10.84 -14.64
N LYS A 175 -10.78 11.31 -14.57
CA LYS A 175 -9.93 11.45 -15.77
C LYS A 175 -9.65 10.09 -16.42
N ILE A 176 -9.36 9.06 -15.62
CA ILE A 176 -9.10 7.70 -16.11
C ILE A 176 -10.37 7.11 -16.73
N ALA A 177 -11.50 7.17 -16.03
CA ALA A 177 -12.78 6.66 -16.53
C ALA A 177 -13.15 7.29 -17.89
N LYS A 178 -12.94 8.61 -18.02
CA LYS A 178 -13.14 9.30 -19.30
C LYS A 178 -12.22 8.80 -20.41
N ALA A 179 -10.96 8.55 -20.11
CA ALA A 179 -9.97 8.07 -21.08
C ALA A 179 -10.20 6.63 -21.51
N GLU A 180 -10.83 5.81 -20.65
CA GLU A 180 -11.21 4.42 -20.91
C GLU A 180 -12.67 4.28 -21.40
N GLU A 181 -13.34 5.41 -21.67
CA GLU A 181 -14.76 5.45 -22.14
C GLU A 181 -15.73 4.75 -21.19
N VAL A 182 -15.41 4.71 -19.89
CA VAL A 182 -16.25 4.10 -18.85
C VAL A 182 -17.30 5.09 -18.37
N LYS A 183 -18.56 4.68 -18.39
CA LYS A 183 -19.66 5.46 -17.82
C LYS A 183 -19.72 5.24 -16.32
N ILE A 184 -19.54 6.30 -15.56
CA ILE A 184 -19.56 6.27 -14.10
C ILE A 184 -20.13 7.57 -13.54
N SER A 185 -20.98 7.48 -12.54
CA SER A 185 -21.55 8.66 -11.89
C SER A 185 -20.59 9.23 -10.84
N GLU A 186 -20.73 10.53 -10.55
CA GLU A 186 -19.94 11.19 -9.50
C GLU A 186 -20.09 10.51 -8.13
N LYS A 187 -21.31 10.07 -7.81
CA LYS A 187 -21.61 9.36 -6.57
C LYS A 187 -20.82 8.04 -6.44
N VAL A 188 -20.67 7.31 -7.53
CA VAL A 188 -19.90 6.05 -7.56
C VAL A 188 -18.40 6.33 -7.43
N LEU A 189 -17.87 7.38 -8.09
CA LEU A 189 -16.49 7.83 -7.93
C LEU A 189 -16.17 8.21 -6.48
N GLN A 190 -17.08 8.94 -5.82
CA GLN A 190 -16.94 9.29 -4.41
C GLN A 190 -16.97 8.05 -3.50
N ALA A 191 -17.81 7.06 -3.80
CA ALA A 191 -17.85 5.80 -3.07
C ALA A 191 -16.52 5.04 -3.19
N ILE A 192 -15.94 4.95 -4.38
CA ILE A 192 -14.61 4.36 -4.59
C ILE A 192 -13.57 5.14 -3.77
N SER A 193 -13.56 6.48 -3.87
CA SER A 193 -12.60 7.33 -3.18
C SER A 193 -12.67 7.18 -1.65
N ALA A 194 -13.88 7.08 -1.10
CA ALA A 194 -14.10 6.84 0.32
C ALA A 194 -13.61 5.44 0.76
N ALA A 195 -13.83 4.41 -0.08
CA ALA A 195 -13.44 3.05 0.23
C ALA A 195 -11.91 2.84 0.28
N VAL A 196 -11.14 3.61 -0.51
CA VAL A 196 -9.68 3.42 -0.62
C VAL A 196 -8.89 4.34 0.32
N ASP A 197 -9.51 5.24 1.05
CA ASP A 197 -8.90 6.08 2.10
C ASP A 197 -7.56 6.72 1.67
N GLY A 198 -7.53 7.25 0.44
CA GLY A 198 -6.35 7.95 -0.09
C GLY A 198 -5.30 7.07 -0.77
N ASP A 199 -5.50 5.75 -0.86
CA ASP A 199 -4.68 4.87 -1.70
C ASP A 199 -5.13 4.95 -3.17
N LEU A 200 -4.45 5.82 -3.93
CA LEU A 200 -4.79 6.02 -5.35
C LEU A 200 -4.53 4.77 -6.21
N ARG A 201 -3.55 3.93 -5.86
CA ARG A 201 -3.26 2.67 -6.56
C ARG A 201 -4.45 1.73 -6.43
N GLN A 202 -4.93 1.55 -5.19
CA GLN A 202 -6.11 0.73 -4.91
C GLN A 202 -7.36 1.30 -5.61
N GLY A 203 -7.53 2.63 -5.63
CA GLY A 203 -8.64 3.29 -6.32
C GLY A 203 -8.68 3.01 -7.82
N ILE A 204 -7.53 3.06 -8.49
CA ILE A 204 -7.42 2.76 -9.92
C ILE A 204 -7.70 1.27 -10.19
N ASN A 205 -7.14 0.36 -9.38
CA ASN A 205 -7.38 -1.07 -9.51
C ASN A 205 -8.85 -1.41 -9.32
N LEU A 206 -9.49 -0.78 -8.32
CA LEU A 206 -10.91 -0.98 -8.05
C LEU A 206 -11.79 -0.48 -9.20
N LEU A 207 -11.49 0.69 -9.75
CA LEU A 207 -12.19 1.21 -10.93
C LEU A 207 -12.04 0.27 -12.13
N GLN A 208 -10.83 -0.23 -12.38
CA GLN A 208 -10.56 -1.19 -13.47
C GLN A 208 -11.31 -2.50 -13.26
N ALA A 209 -11.29 -3.05 -12.04
CA ALA A 209 -12.00 -4.29 -11.71
C ALA A 209 -13.53 -4.13 -11.87
N ALA A 210 -14.08 -3.01 -11.41
CA ALA A 210 -15.51 -2.72 -11.55
C ALA A 210 -15.94 -2.52 -13.02
N ALA A 211 -15.02 -2.02 -13.87
CA ALA A 211 -15.25 -1.83 -15.30
C ALA A 211 -15.04 -3.11 -16.13
N ALA A 212 -14.45 -4.16 -15.58
CA ALA A 212 -14.17 -5.41 -16.32
C ALA A 212 -15.44 -6.13 -16.83
N GLY A 213 -16.57 -5.90 -16.18
CA GLY A 213 -17.86 -6.48 -16.56
C GLY A 213 -18.65 -5.70 -17.61
N GLY A 214 -18.18 -4.53 -18.06
CA GLY A 214 -18.90 -3.70 -19.03
C GLY A 214 -18.46 -2.24 -19.00
N THR A 215 -19.10 -1.43 -19.83
CA THR A 215 -18.77 0.01 -19.98
C THR A 215 -19.43 0.92 -18.94
N GLU A 216 -20.27 0.36 -18.07
CA GLU A 216 -20.96 1.12 -17.02
C GLU A 216 -20.59 0.58 -15.63
N VAL A 217 -20.08 1.49 -14.78
CA VAL A 217 -19.70 1.18 -13.40
C VAL A 217 -20.76 1.72 -12.45
N THR A 218 -21.38 0.80 -11.70
CA THR A 218 -22.42 1.08 -10.70
C THR A 218 -21.91 0.82 -9.29
N LEU A 219 -22.67 1.22 -8.27
CA LEU A 219 -22.36 0.87 -6.88
C LEU A 219 -22.31 -0.66 -6.66
N GLU A 220 -23.14 -1.40 -7.37
CA GLU A 220 -23.17 -2.86 -7.28
C GLU A 220 -21.87 -3.49 -7.80
N THR A 221 -21.38 -3.04 -8.97
CA THR A 221 -20.12 -3.52 -9.53
C THR A 221 -18.92 -3.14 -8.67
N VAL A 222 -18.93 -1.95 -8.06
CA VAL A 222 -17.92 -1.51 -7.09
C VAL A 222 -17.96 -2.38 -5.83
N ASN A 223 -19.14 -2.60 -5.25
CA ASN A 223 -19.30 -3.44 -4.06
C ASN A 223 -18.85 -4.89 -4.32
N ALA A 224 -19.15 -5.42 -5.49
CA ALA A 224 -18.66 -6.74 -5.91
C ALA A 224 -17.12 -6.77 -6.01
N ALA A 225 -16.51 -5.72 -6.57
CA ALA A 225 -15.05 -5.61 -6.75
C ALA A 225 -14.31 -5.33 -5.44
N THR A 226 -14.93 -4.60 -4.49
CA THR A 226 -14.31 -4.31 -3.17
C THR A 226 -14.44 -5.44 -2.18
N GLY A 227 -15.25 -6.45 -2.46
CA GLY A 227 -15.66 -7.40 -1.42
C GLY A 227 -16.49 -6.75 -0.30
N THR A 228 -17.10 -5.57 -0.54
CA THR A 228 -17.91 -4.86 0.47
C THR A 228 -19.06 -5.72 0.94
N SER A 229 -19.62 -6.57 0.06
CA SER A 229 -20.60 -7.59 0.44
C SER A 229 -20.04 -8.54 1.50
N VAL A 230 -18.74 -8.78 1.50
CA VAL A 230 -18.00 -9.62 2.45
C VAL A 230 -17.87 -8.93 3.80
N LYS A 231 -17.46 -7.67 3.80
CA LYS A 231 -17.36 -6.84 5.01
C LYS A 231 -18.72 -6.68 5.69
N GLU A 232 -19.76 -6.41 4.90
CA GLU A 232 -21.15 -6.30 5.41
C GLU A 232 -21.64 -7.62 6.00
N ARG A 233 -21.33 -8.77 5.37
CA ARG A 233 -21.65 -10.10 5.89
C ARG A 233 -20.88 -10.41 7.17
N ALA A 234 -19.59 -10.09 7.25
CA ALA A 234 -18.81 -10.23 8.47
C ALA A 234 -19.39 -9.37 9.61
N ALA A 235 -19.73 -8.12 9.33
CA ALA A 235 -20.38 -7.23 10.27
C ALA A 235 -21.76 -7.77 10.73
N GLU A 236 -22.53 -8.35 9.83
CA GLU A 236 -23.80 -9.00 10.16
C GLU A 236 -23.58 -10.20 11.09
N ILE A 237 -22.60 -11.05 10.83
CA ILE A 237 -22.25 -12.20 11.67
C ILE A 237 -21.96 -11.73 13.10
N ILE A 238 -21.15 -10.68 13.26
CA ILE A 238 -20.81 -10.11 14.57
C ILE A 238 -22.03 -9.55 15.28
N ARG A 239 -22.91 -8.83 14.57
CA ARG A 239 -24.15 -8.30 15.15
C ARG A 239 -25.08 -9.43 15.62
N VAL A 240 -25.21 -10.50 14.84
CA VAL A 240 -26.00 -11.68 15.21
C VAL A 240 -25.40 -12.37 16.45
N ALA A 241 -24.08 -12.55 16.51
CA ALA A 241 -23.39 -13.10 17.67
C ALA A 241 -23.59 -12.22 18.90
N LEU A 242 -23.31 -10.93 18.83
CA LEU A 242 -23.54 -9.98 19.92
C LEU A 242 -25.04 -9.89 20.32
N GLY A 243 -25.94 -10.24 19.41
CA GLY A 243 -27.37 -10.41 19.69
C GLY A 243 -27.70 -11.65 20.52
N GLY A 244 -26.76 -12.57 20.75
CA GLY A 244 -26.93 -13.81 21.52
C GLY A 244 -27.32 -15.02 20.65
N ASP A 245 -27.44 -14.87 19.34
CA ASP A 245 -27.75 -15.97 18.39
C ASP A 245 -26.47 -16.61 17.86
N PHE A 246 -25.81 -17.43 18.70
CA PHE A 246 -24.62 -18.18 18.28
C PHE A 246 -24.91 -19.16 17.12
N PRO A 247 -25.97 -19.95 17.10
CA PRO A 247 -26.25 -20.86 15.99
C PRO A 247 -26.39 -20.13 14.65
N GLY A 248 -27.12 -19.02 14.62
CA GLY A 248 -27.29 -18.19 13.42
C GLY A 248 -25.99 -17.57 12.96
N ALA A 249 -25.19 -17.03 13.87
CA ALA A 249 -23.87 -16.46 13.55
C ALA A 249 -22.92 -17.53 12.98
N ARG A 250 -22.89 -18.74 13.57
CA ARG A 250 -22.06 -19.85 13.10
C ARG A 250 -22.42 -20.31 11.69
N LEU A 251 -23.70 -20.43 11.37
CA LEU A 251 -24.15 -20.81 10.03
C LEU A 251 -23.69 -19.81 8.98
N LYS A 252 -23.86 -18.51 9.26
CA LYS A 252 -23.40 -17.43 8.38
C LYS A 252 -21.86 -17.40 8.24
N LEU A 253 -21.10 -17.71 9.30
CA LEU A 253 -19.65 -17.82 9.24
C LEU A 253 -19.22 -18.95 8.30
N ILE A 254 -19.84 -20.14 8.41
CA ILE A 254 -19.54 -21.29 7.53
C ILE A 254 -19.82 -20.92 6.06
N GLU A 255 -20.92 -20.24 5.77
CA GLU A 255 -21.23 -19.78 4.43
C GLU A 255 -20.16 -18.78 3.95
N LEU A 256 -19.78 -17.81 4.80
CA LEU A 256 -18.80 -16.79 4.47
C LEU A 256 -17.41 -17.38 4.16
N THR A 257 -16.95 -18.34 4.95
CA THR A 257 -15.63 -18.96 4.77
C THR A 257 -15.61 -19.96 3.61
N ARG A 258 -16.65 -20.81 3.46
CA ARG A 258 -16.66 -21.86 2.42
C ARG A 258 -17.05 -21.35 1.03
N VAL A 259 -17.96 -20.40 0.94
CA VAL A 259 -18.44 -19.87 -0.35
C VAL A 259 -17.58 -18.71 -0.83
N TYR A 260 -17.19 -17.82 0.07
CA TYR A 260 -16.47 -16.59 -0.27
C TYR A 260 -14.94 -16.68 -0.02
N GLY A 261 -14.47 -17.73 0.66
CA GLY A 261 -13.05 -18.01 0.83
C GLY A 261 -12.26 -16.91 1.56
N ILE A 262 -12.89 -16.26 2.57
CA ILE A 262 -12.29 -15.11 3.23
C ILE A 262 -11.19 -15.55 4.18
N PRO A 263 -10.00 -14.91 4.14
CA PRO A 263 -8.96 -15.11 5.14
C PRO A 263 -9.45 -14.74 6.54
N GLU A 264 -9.03 -15.50 7.53
CA GLU A 264 -9.40 -15.32 8.95
C GLU A 264 -8.98 -13.94 9.46
N SER A 265 -7.82 -13.46 9.05
CA SER A 265 -7.31 -12.12 9.38
C SER A 265 -8.22 -11.01 8.89
N ASP A 266 -8.81 -11.15 7.71
CA ASP A 266 -9.76 -10.17 7.18
C ASP A 266 -11.08 -10.22 7.96
N PHE A 267 -11.55 -11.42 8.33
CA PHE A 267 -12.73 -11.54 9.19
C PHE A 267 -12.52 -10.84 10.54
N LEU A 268 -11.38 -11.08 11.20
CA LEU A 268 -11.06 -10.44 12.49
C LEU A 268 -10.97 -8.92 12.37
N ARG A 269 -10.39 -8.42 11.30
CA ARG A 269 -10.32 -6.97 11.02
C ARG A 269 -11.72 -6.37 10.88
N PHE A 270 -12.60 -7.00 10.11
CA PHE A 270 -14.00 -6.53 9.95
C PHE A 270 -14.79 -6.66 11.25
N ALA A 271 -14.54 -7.73 12.03
CA ALA A 271 -15.11 -7.92 13.36
C ALA A 271 -14.72 -6.76 14.29
N ASN A 272 -13.44 -6.40 14.33
CA ASN A 272 -12.96 -5.27 15.13
C ASN A 272 -13.62 -3.94 14.72
N GLU A 273 -13.72 -3.68 13.42
CA GLU A 273 -14.36 -2.46 12.91
C GLU A 273 -15.85 -2.38 13.30
N GLU A 274 -16.55 -3.51 13.33
CA GLU A 274 -17.96 -3.54 13.72
C GLU A 274 -18.13 -3.40 15.23
N ILE A 275 -17.33 -4.11 16.03
CA ILE A 275 -17.36 -4.06 17.50
C ILE A 275 -17.00 -2.64 17.99
N ALA A 276 -16.01 -1.98 17.36
CA ALA A 276 -15.57 -0.64 17.74
C ALA A 276 -16.60 0.48 17.49
N LYS A 277 -17.69 0.19 16.78
CA LYS A 277 -18.83 1.13 16.66
C LYS A 277 -19.68 1.21 17.91
N GLY A 278 -19.60 0.21 18.78
CA GLY A 278 -20.30 0.19 20.06
C GLY A 278 -19.58 1.05 21.10
N GLU A 279 -20.27 1.31 22.19
CA GLU A 279 -19.74 2.04 23.34
C GLU A 279 -19.93 1.25 24.63
N GLY A 280 -19.13 1.57 25.66
CA GLY A 280 -19.26 1.02 27.00
C GLY A 280 -18.50 -0.28 27.26
N GLU A 281 -18.73 -0.85 28.45
CA GLU A 281 -17.99 -2.00 29.01
C GLU A 281 -18.10 -3.25 28.14
N ARG A 282 -19.28 -3.50 27.58
CA ARG A 282 -19.52 -4.64 26.68
C ARG A 282 -18.64 -4.58 25.41
N THR A 283 -18.43 -3.41 24.85
CA THR A 283 -17.52 -3.22 23.70
C THR A 283 -16.09 -3.53 24.10
N ALA A 284 -15.66 -3.09 25.29
CA ALA A 284 -14.32 -3.38 25.80
C ALA A 284 -14.11 -4.90 26.02
N ASP A 285 -15.13 -5.61 26.53
CA ASP A 285 -15.07 -7.05 26.69
C ASP A 285 -15.01 -7.78 25.35
N ALA A 286 -15.81 -7.37 24.37
CA ALA A 286 -15.79 -7.94 23.03
C ALA A 286 -14.42 -7.73 22.33
N ILE A 287 -13.79 -6.57 22.52
CA ILE A 287 -12.44 -6.30 21.98
C ILE A 287 -11.39 -7.19 22.67
N ARG A 288 -11.49 -7.41 23.99
CA ARG A 288 -10.57 -8.33 24.70
C ARG A 288 -10.69 -9.76 24.19
N ILE A 289 -11.90 -10.24 24.00
CA ILE A 289 -12.15 -11.56 23.42
C ILE A 289 -11.54 -11.62 22.02
N LEU A 290 -11.79 -10.64 21.15
CA LEU A 290 -11.26 -10.60 19.80
C LEU A 290 -9.72 -10.65 19.77
N ALA A 291 -9.06 -9.89 20.64
CA ALA A 291 -7.60 -9.86 20.73
C ALA A 291 -6.99 -11.20 21.12
N GLU A 292 -7.66 -11.96 22.01
CA GLU A 292 -7.24 -13.32 22.40
C GLU A 292 -7.30 -14.27 21.20
N TYR A 293 -8.36 -14.23 20.40
CA TYR A 293 -8.50 -15.09 19.22
C TYR A 293 -7.56 -14.68 18.07
N ASP A 294 -7.27 -13.41 17.90
CA ASP A 294 -6.26 -12.91 16.97
C ASP A 294 -4.87 -13.48 17.33
N TYR A 295 -4.50 -13.41 18.61
CA TYR A 295 -3.25 -13.99 19.10
C TYR A 295 -3.18 -15.50 18.87
N ARG A 296 -4.25 -16.26 19.18
CA ARG A 296 -4.28 -17.71 18.96
C ARG A 296 -4.13 -18.09 17.50
N LEU A 297 -4.76 -17.34 16.59
CA LEU A 297 -4.62 -17.55 15.14
C LEU A 297 -3.21 -17.22 14.66
N ALA A 298 -2.61 -16.14 15.16
CA ALA A 298 -1.22 -15.79 14.86
C ALA A 298 -0.22 -16.89 15.33
N MET A 299 -0.56 -17.64 16.39
CA MET A 299 0.20 -18.78 16.87
C MET A 299 -0.08 -20.09 16.11
N GLY A 300 -0.89 -20.05 15.05
CA GLY A 300 -1.15 -21.21 14.19
C GLY A 300 -2.28 -22.12 14.64
N ALA A 301 -3.18 -21.65 15.52
CA ALA A 301 -4.35 -22.41 15.91
C ALA A 301 -5.33 -22.60 14.74
N ASN A 302 -6.15 -23.68 14.78
CA ASN A 302 -7.09 -24.00 13.70
C ASN A 302 -8.17 -22.89 13.55
N PRO A 303 -8.24 -22.24 12.37
CA PRO A 303 -9.10 -21.08 12.17
C PRO A 303 -10.58 -21.35 12.36
N GLU A 304 -11.12 -22.45 11.82
CA GLU A 304 -12.54 -22.80 11.93
C GLU A 304 -12.97 -22.96 13.39
N VAL A 305 -12.09 -23.59 14.20
CA VAL A 305 -12.34 -23.78 15.63
C VAL A 305 -12.29 -22.44 16.36
N GLN A 306 -11.27 -21.63 16.11
CA GLN A 306 -11.07 -20.35 16.79
C GLN A 306 -12.17 -19.34 16.46
N LEU A 307 -12.53 -19.19 15.21
CA LEU A 307 -13.61 -18.26 14.81
C LEU A 307 -14.97 -18.72 15.34
N THR A 308 -15.23 -20.03 15.38
CA THR A 308 -16.46 -20.56 15.98
C THR A 308 -16.50 -20.27 17.49
N ALA A 309 -15.40 -20.47 18.20
CA ALA A 309 -15.30 -20.20 19.63
C ALA A 309 -15.43 -18.71 19.93
N LEU A 310 -14.80 -17.84 19.13
CA LEU A 310 -14.97 -16.38 19.18
C LEU A 310 -16.47 -15.98 19.15
N LEU A 311 -17.22 -16.50 18.17
CA LEU A 311 -18.65 -16.18 18.06
C LEU A 311 -19.45 -16.68 19.26
N SER A 312 -19.07 -17.83 19.86
CA SER A 312 -19.70 -18.36 21.05
C SER A 312 -19.49 -17.45 22.27
N GLU A 313 -18.26 -16.96 22.48
CA GLU A 313 -17.95 -16.04 23.58
C GLU A 313 -18.62 -14.68 23.39
N LEU A 314 -18.62 -14.12 22.15
CA LEU A 314 -19.34 -12.89 21.87
C LEU A 314 -20.85 -13.02 22.13
N ALA A 315 -21.45 -14.19 21.84
CA ALA A 315 -22.85 -14.43 22.11
C ALA A 315 -23.16 -14.52 23.62
N ALA A 316 -22.21 -15.04 24.40
CA ALA A 316 -22.36 -15.15 25.86
C ALA A 316 -22.35 -13.79 26.56
N LEU A 317 -21.73 -12.74 25.99
CA LEU A 317 -21.76 -11.38 26.56
C LEU A 317 -23.19 -10.79 26.73
N ARG A 318 -24.18 -11.38 26.10
CA ARG A 318 -25.58 -10.98 26.30
C ARG A 318 -26.23 -11.58 27.55
N SER A 319 -25.82 -12.79 27.94
CA SER A 319 -26.47 -13.55 29.01
C SER A 319 -26.10 -13.08 30.42
N GLU A 320 -25.05 -12.30 30.61
CA GLU A 320 -24.57 -11.88 31.93
C GLU A 320 -25.30 -10.64 32.52
N LYS A 321 -26.24 -10.05 31.79
CA LYS A 321 -27.00 -8.85 32.22
C LYS A 321 -28.56 -9.03 32.13
N SER A 322 -29.06 -10.22 32.35
CA SER A 322 -30.51 -10.46 32.56
C SER A 322 -30.80 -10.82 34.01
#